data_7110010634650eca51b61c650c98b068
#
_entry.id   7110010634650eca51b61c650c98b068
#
_cell.length_a   1.000
_cell.length_b   1.000
_cell.length_c   1.000
_cell.angle_alpha   90.00
_cell.angle_beta   90.00
_cell.angle_gamma   90.00
#
_symmetry.space_group_name_H-M   'P 1'
#
loop_
_entity.id
_entity.type
_entity.pdbx_description
1 polymer ?
#
loop_
_entity_poly.entity_id
_entity_poly.type
_entity_poly.pdbx_seq_one_letter_code
_entity_poly.pdbx_strand_id
1 'polypeptide(L)'
;MEDIMYCCCGLDIHKESIVACLLAGPVKSKLKPQNEIREFGTQLRDLLALRRWLEEHKCHHVAMESTGIYWQPVYAVLETALSDEMHLLVVNARHMKNVPGKKTDMRDAEWIDTLLRAGLLKGSFVPERDIRDLRQFTRYRKALIRDITSQKNKIERLLQSQGFLLSSILSDSFGISGLAIMHQLVQDGFMTE
;
A
#
# COMPACT_ATOMS: atom_id res chain seq x y z
N MET A 1 11.42 27.09 9.14
CA MET A 1 12.12 25.83 8.83
C MET A 1 13.35 26.16 8.03
N GLU A 2 14.47 25.50 8.29
CA GLU A 2 15.70 25.68 7.51
C GLU A 2 15.71 24.62 6.40
N ASP A 3 15.88 25.05 5.14
CA ASP A 3 15.93 24.11 4.01
C ASP A 3 17.31 23.43 3.96
N ILE A 4 17.32 22.10 3.72
CA ILE A 4 18.54 21.30 3.64
C ILE A 4 18.72 20.61 2.28
N MET A 5 17.66 20.55 1.46
CA MET A 5 17.70 19.91 0.14
C MET A 5 17.51 20.92 -0.96
N TYR A 6 18.32 20.86 -2.03
CA TYR A 6 18.21 21.74 -3.18
C TYR A 6 17.00 21.42 -4.05
N CYS A 7 16.78 20.13 -4.32
CA CYS A 7 15.66 19.62 -5.12
C CYS A 7 15.03 18.43 -4.41
N CYS A 8 13.71 18.47 -4.26
CA CYS A 8 12.92 17.41 -3.66
C CYS A 8 11.52 17.38 -4.24
N CYS A 9 10.79 16.29 -4.05
CA CYS A 9 9.42 16.13 -4.54
C CYS A 9 8.55 15.42 -3.50
N GLY A 10 7.41 16.03 -3.19
CA GLY A 10 6.34 15.44 -2.38
C GLY A 10 5.26 14.86 -3.29
N LEU A 11 4.83 13.62 -3.00
CA LEU A 11 3.77 12.94 -3.72
C LEU A 11 2.58 12.71 -2.81
N ASP A 12 1.43 13.25 -3.20
CA ASP A 12 0.13 12.92 -2.63
C ASP A 12 -0.56 11.92 -3.56
N ILE A 13 -0.74 10.70 -3.06
CA ILE A 13 -1.13 9.54 -3.88
C ILE A 13 -2.55 9.13 -3.52
N HIS A 14 -3.42 9.18 -4.53
CA HIS A 14 -4.79 8.69 -4.49
C HIS A 14 -4.97 7.46 -5.37
N LYS A 15 -6.19 6.90 -5.36
CA LYS A 15 -6.53 5.73 -6.18
C LYS A 15 -6.35 5.98 -7.69
N GLU A 16 -6.69 7.15 -8.17
CA GLU A 16 -6.79 7.46 -9.60
C GLU A 16 -5.82 8.55 -10.05
N SER A 17 -5.23 9.29 -9.11
CA SER A 17 -4.31 10.37 -9.41
C SER A 17 -3.18 10.49 -8.40
N ILE A 18 -2.09 11.09 -8.85
CA ILE A 18 -0.91 11.43 -8.06
C ILE A 18 -0.65 12.92 -8.28
N VAL A 19 -0.71 13.69 -7.22
CA VAL A 19 -0.28 15.08 -7.24
C VAL A 19 1.18 15.14 -6.81
N ALA A 20 2.05 15.57 -7.70
CA ALA A 20 3.47 15.76 -7.45
C ALA A 20 3.78 17.24 -7.29
N CYS A 21 4.44 17.61 -6.20
CA CYS A 21 4.96 18.93 -5.96
C CYS A 21 6.48 18.84 -5.92
N LEU A 22 7.17 19.60 -6.78
CA LEU A 22 8.62 19.64 -6.86
C LEU A 22 9.10 21.03 -6.43
N LEU A 23 9.94 21.08 -5.41
CA LEU A 23 10.63 22.27 -4.95
C LEU A 23 12.09 22.23 -5.35
N ALA A 24 12.56 23.22 -6.10
CA ALA A 24 13.95 23.36 -6.49
C ALA A 24 14.46 24.77 -6.21
N GLY A 25 15.62 24.89 -5.60
CA GLY A 25 16.25 26.20 -5.36
C GLY A 25 17.30 26.16 -4.24
N PRO A 26 18.07 27.26 -4.13
CA PRO A 26 19.21 27.31 -3.22
C PRO A 26 18.79 27.12 -1.77
N VAL A 27 19.61 26.35 -1.07
CA VAL A 27 19.50 26.09 0.38
C VAL A 27 19.98 27.35 1.12
N LYS A 28 19.33 27.66 2.25
CA LYS A 28 19.71 28.83 3.11
C LYS A 28 19.64 30.19 2.41
N SER A 29 18.79 30.32 1.41
CA SER A 29 18.58 31.57 0.67
C SER A 29 17.27 32.25 1.11
N LYS A 30 17.23 33.59 1.00
CA LYS A 30 15.97 34.36 1.14
C LYS A 30 15.06 34.23 -0.09
N LEU A 31 15.58 33.67 -1.17
CA LEU A 31 14.83 33.43 -2.39
C LEU A 31 13.89 32.21 -2.16
N LYS A 32 12.64 32.36 -2.55
CA LYS A 32 11.69 31.25 -2.54
C LYS A 32 12.13 30.21 -3.58
N PRO A 33 12.05 28.90 -3.24
CA PRO A 33 12.29 27.84 -4.22
C PRO A 33 11.27 27.93 -5.35
N GLN A 34 11.66 27.48 -6.54
CA GLN A 34 10.73 27.24 -7.62
C GLN A 34 9.81 26.09 -7.20
N ASN A 35 8.51 26.28 -7.39
CA ASN A 35 7.48 25.30 -7.08
C ASN A 35 6.81 24.91 -8.41
N GLU A 36 6.89 23.62 -8.76
CA GLU A 36 6.19 23.05 -9.89
C GLU A 36 5.25 21.95 -9.40
N ILE A 37 3.96 22.09 -9.72
CA ILE A 37 2.95 21.09 -9.37
C ILE A 37 2.46 20.43 -10.64
N ARG A 38 2.47 19.10 -10.66
CA ARG A 38 1.99 18.30 -11.78
C ARG A 38 1.13 17.15 -11.31
N GLU A 39 0.09 16.84 -12.06
CA GLU A 39 -0.77 15.71 -11.82
C GLU A 39 -0.47 14.58 -12.80
N PHE A 40 -0.43 13.34 -12.29
CA PHE A 40 -0.20 12.12 -13.05
C PHE A 40 -1.32 11.12 -12.73
N GLY A 41 -1.60 10.23 -13.68
CA GLY A 41 -2.43 9.05 -13.42
C GLY A 41 -1.67 7.97 -12.64
N THR A 42 -2.37 6.88 -12.33
CA THR A 42 -1.82 5.76 -11.56
C THR A 42 -1.52 4.52 -12.40
N GLN A 43 -1.72 4.59 -13.72
CA GLN A 43 -1.36 3.52 -14.63
C GLN A 43 0.15 3.48 -14.87
N LEU A 44 0.69 2.33 -15.25
CA LEU A 44 2.13 2.14 -15.44
C LEU A 44 2.76 3.20 -16.37
N ARG A 45 2.09 3.56 -17.47
CA ARG A 45 2.54 4.62 -18.39
C ARG A 45 2.70 5.97 -17.69
N ASP A 46 1.79 6.28 -16.77
CA ASP A 46 1.75 7.56 -16.05
C ASP A 46 2.84 7.58 -14.96
N LEU A 47 3.04 6.43 -14.29
CA LEU A 47 4.15 6.25 -13.33
C LEU A 47 5.52 6.36 -14.00
N LEU A 48 5.66 5.84 -15.22
CA LEU A 48 6.88 6.01 -16.01
C LEU A 48 7.06 7.46 -16.49
N ALA A 49 5.97 8.20 -16.73
CA ALA A 49 6.03 9.62 -17.03
C ALA A 49 6.44 10.45 -15.80
N LEU A 50 5.91 10.13 -14.62
CA LEU A 50 6.33 10.73 -13.35
C LEU A 50 7.83 10.49 -13.10
N ARG A 51 8.31 9.27 -13.29
CA ARG A 51 9.73 8.92 -13.14
C ARG A 51 10.61 9.77 -14.08
N ARG A 52 10.27 9.83 -15.38
CA ARG A 52 11.02 10.65 -16.37
C ARG A 52 11.04 12.12 -15.98
N TRP A 53 9.92 12.66 -15.54
CA TRP A 53 9.83 14.03 -15.08
C TRP A 53 10.75 14.32 -13.89
N LEU A 54 10.83 13.40 -12.91
CA LEU A 54 11.78 13.51 -11.79
C LEU A 54 13.24 13.44 -12.25
N GLU A 55 13.56 12.54 -13.18
CA GLU A 55 14.90 12.40 -13.78
C GLU A 55 15.32 13.66 -14.54
N GLU A 56 14.42 14.26 -15.34
CA GLU A 56 14.65 15.52 -16.08
C GLU A 56 15.00 16.69 -15.14
N HIS A 57 14.36 16.71 -13.95
CA HIS A 57 14.64 17.73 -12.93
C HIS A 57 15.78 17.36 -11.98
N LYS A 58 16.45 16.23 -12.19
CA LYS A 58 17.50 15.70 -11.31
C LYS A 58 17.04 15.65 -9.84
N CYS A 59 15.79 15.27 -9.64
CA CYS A 59 15.18 15.17 -8.33
C CYS A 59 15.46 13.77 -7.72
N HIS A 60 16.38 13.71 -6.78
CA HIS A 60 16.81 12.48 -6.15
C HIS A 60 16.09 12.21 -4.80
N HIS A 61 15.40 13.19 -4.24
CA HIS A 61 14.71 13.04 -2.96
C HIS A 61 13.20 13.11 -3.17
N VAL A 62 12.52 11.98 -2.92
CA VAL A 62 11.07 11.88 -3.11
C VAL A 62 10.42 11.33 -1.84
N ALA A 63 9.39 12.03 -1.35
CA ALA A 63 8.58 11.55 -0.25
C ALA A 63 7.14 11.29 -0.69
N MET A 64 6.55 10.23 -0.15
CA MET A 64 5.17 9.85 -0.40
C MET A 64 4.48 9.38 0.87
N GLU A 65 3.17 9.63 0.95
CA GLU A 65 2.38 9.15 2.09
C GLU A 65 2.02 7.67 1.94
N SER A 66 2.11 6.91 3.04
CA SER A 66 1.79 5.48 3.09
C SER A 66 0.28 5.20 3.19
N THR A 67 -0.56 5.93 2.45
CA THR A 67 -2.00 5.73 2.47
C THR A 67 -2.40 4.47 1.71
N GLY A 68 -3.00 3.51 2.43
CA GLY A 68 -3.46 2.26 1.86
C GLY A 68 -2.37 1.46 1.13
N ILE A 69 -2.69 1.01 -0.08
CA ILE A 69 -1.78 0.23 -0.95
C ILE A 69 -1.28 1.05 -2.15
N TYR A 70 -1.81 2.27 -2.35
CA TYR A 70 -1.62 3.04 -3.58
C TYR A 70 -0.18 3.53 -3.80
N TRP A 71 0.59 3.70 -2.73
CA TRP A 71 2.00 4.07 -2.80
C TRP A 71 2.91 2.95 -3.35
N GLN A 72 2.49 1.67 -3.24
CA GLN A 72 3.34 0.53 -3.60
C GLN A 72 3.75 0.49 -5.08
N PRO A 73 2.83 0.65 -6.06
CA PRO A 73 3.23 0.68 -7.48
C PRO A 73 4.09 1.89 -7.82
N VAL A 74 3.85 3.05 -7.20
CA VAL A 74 4.68 4.25 -7.37
C VAL A 74 6.10 3.99 -6.87
N TYR A 75 6.22 3.47 -5.65
CA TYR A 75 7.50 3.11 -5.05
C TYR A 75 8.25 2.10 -5.92
N ALA A 76 7.58 1.04 -6.38
CA ALA A 76 8.20 0.00 -7.21
C ALA A 76 8.75 0.53 -8.54
N VAL A 77 8.08 1.50 -9.18
CA VAL A 77 8.56 2.13 -10.41
C VAL A 77 9.72 3.08 -10.14
N LEU A 78 9.66 3.85 -9.06
CA LEU A 78 10.72 4.79 -8.71
C LEU A 78 11.96 4.09 -8.16
N GLU A 79 11.81 2.98 -7.43
CA GLU A 79 12.92 2.16 -6.91
C GLU A 79 13.78 1.57 -8.03
N THR A 80 13.19 1.34 -9.23
CA THR A 80 13.91 0.86 -10.41
C THR A 80 14.51 1.99 -11.24
N ALA A 81 14.51 3.23 -10.74
CA ALA A 81 15.16 4.36 -11.41
C ALA A 81 16.67 4.09 -11.60
N LEU A 82 17.21 4.58 -12.70
CA LEU A 82 18.56 4.29 -13.17
C LEU A 82 19.69 4.84 -12.28
N SER A 83 19.38 5.68 -11.30
CA SER A 83 20.38 6.22 -10.37
C SER A 83 20.25 5.55 -9.01
N ASP A 84 21.33 4.94 -8.54
CA ASP A 84 21.48 4.46 -7.14
C ASP A 84 21.35 5.61 -6.12
N GLU A 85 21.15 6.83 -6.59
CA GLU A 85 21.06 8.05 -5.80
C GLU A 85 19.63 8.44 -5.41
N MET A 86 18.59 7.70 -5.87
CA MET A 86 17.21 8.07 -5.55
C MET A 86 16.83 7.65 -4.13
N HIS A 87 16.61 8.66 -3.30
CA HIS A 87 16.17 8.50 -1.92
C HIS A 87 14.65 8.57 -1.82
N LEU A 88 14.00 7.42 -1.67
CA LEU A 88 12.56 7.29 -1.54
C LEU A 88 12.15 7.21 -0.07
N LEU A 89 11.31 8.11 0.36
CA LEU A 89 10.81 8.17 1.72
C LEU A 89 9.29 7.89 1.75
N VAL A 90 8.90 6.78 2.35
CA VAL A 90 7.48 6.46 2.60
C VAL A 90 7.15 6.92 4.01
N VAL A 91 6.20 7.86 4.15
CA VAL A 91 5.92 8.53 5.41
C VAL A 91 4.53 8.17 5.92
N ASN A 92 4.42 7.93 7.22
CA ASN A 92 3.12 7.69 7.84
C ASN A 92 2.37 9.02 8.05
N ALA A 93 1.11 9.08 7.62
CA ALA A 93 0.22 10.23 7.78
C ALA A 93 0.16 10.78 9.23
N ARG A 94 0.20 9.89 10.22
CA ARG A 94 0.18 10.28 11.64
C ARG A 94 1.43 11.08 12.04
N HIS A 95 2.59 10.75 11.47
CA HIS A 95 3.81 11.51 11.73
C HIS A 95 3.74 12.92 11.14
N MET A 96 3.22 13.04 9.92
CA MET A 96 3.06 14.35 9.27
C MET A 96 2.08 15.28 10.00
N LYS A 97 1.00 14.72 10.55
CA LYS A 97 0.01 15.49 11.34
C LYS A 97 0.59 16.03 12.65
N ASN A 98 1.59 15.38 13.19
CA ASN A 98 2.22 15.77 14.47
C ASN A 98 3.36 16.79 14.30
N VAL A 99 3.75 17.13 13.07
CA VAL A 99 4.77 18.17 12.84
C VAL A 99 4.13 19.55 13.03
N PRO A 100 4.64 20.38 13.96
CA PRO A 100 4.10 21.73 14.18
C PRO A 100 4.30 22.56 12.92
N GLY A 101 3.22 23.12 12.41
CA GLY A 101 3.23 23.98 11.22
C GLY A 101 1.81 24.27 10.77
N LYS A 102 1.59 25.43 10.14
CA LYS A 102 0.28 25.77 9.61
C LYS A 102 0.08 25.03 8.27
N LYS A 103 -0.73 24.00 8.30
CA LYS A 103 -1.33 23.38 7.10
C LYS A 103 -2.57 24.19 6.70
N THR A 104 -2.44 25.48 6.47
CA THR A 104 -3.55 26.31 5.98
C THR A 104 -3.40 26.47 4.48
N ASP A 105 -4.37 26.01 3.72
CA ASP A 105 -4.54 26.19 2.27
C ASP A 105 -3.43 25.61 1.35
N MET A 106 -2.47 24.85 1.90
CA MET A 106 -1.49 24.12 1.10
C MET A 106 -2.06 22.76 0.68
N ARG A 107 -1.79 22.37 -0.56
CA ARG A 107 -2.07 21.02 -1.05
C ARG A 107 -1.21 20.02 -0.28
N ASP A 108 -1.72 18.79 -0.10
CA ASP A 108 -1.02 17.79 0.70
C ASP A 108 0.37 17.45 0.14
N ALA A 109 0.52 17.43 -1.19
CA ALA A 109 1.82 17.26 -1.85
C ALA A 109 2.82 18.39 -1.52
N GLU A 110 2.39 19.65 -1.51
CA GLU A 110 3.24 20.81 -1.15
C GLU A 110 3.69 20.73 0.31
N TRP A 111 2.81 20.26 1.20
CA TRP A 111 3.16 20.09 2.59
C TRP A 111 4.18 18.97 2.80
N ILE A 112 3.99 17.83 2.11
CA ILE A 112 4.95 16.72 2.12
C ILE A 112 6.32 17.20 1.66
N ASP A 113 6.36 17.94 0.55
CA ASP A 113 7.60 18.43 -0.02
C ASP A 113 8.30 19.48 0.87
N THR A 114 7.54 20.40 1.45
CA THR A 114 8.07 21.38 2.42
C THR A 114 8.72 20.70 3.61
N LEU A 115 8.07 19.67 4.17
CA LEU A 115 8.62 18.89 5.28
C LEU A 115 9.84 18.09 4.88
N LEU A 116 9.82 17.50 3.66
CA LEU A 116 10.95 16.76 3.11
C LEU A 116 12.16 17.68 2.96
N ARG A 117 11.97 18.83 2.33
CA ARG A 117 13.00 19.84 2.10
C ARG A 117 13.68 20.30 3.41
N ALA A 118 12.90 20.41 4.47
CA ALA A 118 13.39 20.77 5.79
C ALA A 118 13.97 19.58 6.59
N GLY A 119 13.98 18.36 6.04
CA GLY A 119 14.47 17.16 6.74
C GLY A 119 13.64 16.73 7.95
N LEU A 120 12.37 17.15 8.01
CA LEU A 120 11.48 16.88 9.14
C LEU A 120 10.67 15.59 9.00
N LEU A 121 10.77 14.92 7.85
CA LEU A 121 10.08 13.66 7.62
C LEU A 121 10.88 12.48 8.15
N LYS A 122 10.20 11.61 8.89
CA LYS A 122 10.74 10.32 9.30
C LYS A 122 10.13 9.22 8.43
N GLY A 123 10.98 8.56 7.64
CA GLY A 123 10.57 7.45 6.79
C GLY A 123 10.15 6.21 7.57
N SER A 124 9.17 5.52 7.04
CA SER A 124 8.85 4.15 7.45
C SER A 124 9.86 3.19 6.81
N PHE A 125 10.19 2.13 7.53
CA PHE A 125 11.03 1.09 6.96
C PHE A 125 10.28 0.34 5.85
N VAL A 126 10.80 0.40 4.64
CA VAL A 126 10.36 -0.37 3.48
C VAL A 126 11.40 -1.46 3.22
N PRO A 127 11.06 -2.75 3.38
CA PRO A 127 11.99 -3.84 3.12
C PRO A 127 12.39 -3.90 1.65
N GLU A 128 13.48 -4.59 1.36
CA GLU A 128 13.89 -4.94 0.00
C GLU A 128 12.77 -5.69 -0.75
N ARG A 129 12.79 -5.63 -2.06
CA ARG A 129 11.75 -6.15 -2.94
C ARG A 129 11.41 -7.62 -2.66
N ASP A 130 12.41 -8.47 -2.56
CA ASP A 130 12.22 -9.92 -2.33
C ASP A 130 11.49 -10.18 -1.01
N ILE A 131 11.82 -9.41 0.04
CA ILE A 131 11.15 -9.50 1.33
C ILE A 131 9.72 -8.97 1.27
N ARG A 132 9.46 -7.91 0.47
CA ARG A 132 8.10 -7.40 0.25
C ARG A 132 7.24 -8.45 -0.46
N ASP A 133 7.76 -9.08 -1.50
CA ASP A 133 7.09 -10.12 -2.27
C ASP A 133 6.80 -11.33 -1.38
N LEU A 134 7.77 -11.80 -0.62
CA LEU A 134 7.58 -12.90 0.35
C LEU A 134 6.50 -12.58 1.38
N ARG A 135 6.50 -11.36 1.93
CA ARG A 135 5.44 -10.89 2.84
C ARG A 135 4.06 -10.89 2.19
N GLN A 136 3.96 -10.50 0.93
CA GLN A 136 2.71 -10.49 0.19
C GLN A 136 2.20 -11.93 -0.01
N PHE A 137 3.04 -12.86 -0.45
CA PHE A 137 2.67 -14.26 -0.62
C PHE A 137 2.24 -14.92 0.70
N THR A 138 2.99 -14.68 1.77
CA THR A 138 2.65 -15.27 3.08
C THR A 138 1.34 -14.72 3.64
N ARG A 139 1.07 -13.44 3.46
CA ARG A 139 -0.22 -12.82 3.82
C ARG A 139 -1.37 -13.36 2.99
N TYR A 140 -1.17 -13.51 1.69
CA TYR A 140 -2.17 -14.07 0.80
C TYR A 140 -2.49 -15.52 1.15
N ARG A 141 -1.45 -16.36 1.37
CA ARG A 141 -1.64 -17.73 1.87
C ARG A 141 -2.45 -17.78 3.16
N LYS A 142 -2.14 -16.89 4.11
CA LYS A 142 -2.87 -16.80 5.38
C LYS A 142 -4.33 -16.38 5.19
N ALA A 143 -4.62 -15.49 4.25
CA ALA A 143 -5.98 -15.10 3.90
C ALA A 143 -6.75 -16.29 3.32
N LEU A 144 -6.18 -17.02 2.35
CA LEU A 144 -6.80 -18.22 1.78
C LEU A 144 -7.13 -19.29 2.83
N ILE A 145 -6.21 -19.53 3.77
CA ILE A 145 -6.46 -20.49 4.86
C ILE A 145 -7.65 -20.04 5.74
N ARG A 146 -7.72 -18.74 6.04
CA ARG A 146 -8.86 -18.18 6.80
C ARG A 146 -10.17 -18.32 6.04
N ASP A 147 -10.16 -18.07 4.74
CA ASP A 147 -11.34 -18.19 3.88
C ASP A 147 -11.84 -19.65 3.83
N ILE A 148 -10.92 -20.60 3.63
CA ILE A 148 -11.23 -22.04 3.68
C ILE A 148 -11.87 -22.40 5.04
N THR A 149 -11.26 -21.98 6.13
CA THR A 149 -11.79 -22.26 7.48
C THR A 149 -13.18 -21.63 7.66
N SER A 150 -13.37 -20.40 7.17
CA SER A 150 -14.67 -19.73 7.22
C SER A 150 -15.75 -20.50 6.45
N GLN A 151 -15.42 -21.01 5.26
CA GLN A 151 -16.37 -21.81 4.46
C GLN A 151 -16.67 -23.16 5.15
N LYS A 152 -15.66 -23.85 5.66
CA LYS A 152 -15.84 -25.09 6.45
C LYS A 152 -16.80 -24.86 7.60
N ASN A 153 -16.59 -23.81 8.40
CA ASN A 153 -17.46 -23.47 9.52
C ASN A 153 -18.91 -23.15 9.08
N LYS A 154 -19.11 -22.55 7.90
CA LYS A 154 -20.45 -22.30 7.37
C LYS A 154 -21.16 -23.60 7.00
N ILE A 155 -20.46 -24.55 6.38
CA ILE A 155 -20.99 -25.87 6.01
C ILE A 155 -21.34 -26.64 7.27
N GLU A 156 -20.47 -26.68 8.28
CA GLU A 156 -20.76 -27.36 9.55
C GLU A 156 -22.00 -26.79 10.25
N ARG A 157 -22.14 -25.46 10.28
CA ARG A 157 -23.34 -24.82 10.86
C ARG A 157 -24.61 -25.17 10.07
N LEU A 158 -24.51 -25.25 8.75
CA LEU A 158 -25.64 -25.66 7.92
C LEU A 158 -26.04 -27.10 8.24
N LEU A 159 -25.10 -28.04 8.28
CA LEU A 159 -25.35 -29.44 8.64
C LEU A 159 -25.94 -29.54 10.04
N GLN A 160 -25.37 -28.85 11.00
CA GLN A 160 -25.84 -28.81 12.36
C GLN A 160 -27.27 -28.27 12.48
N SER A 161 -27.63 -27.26 11.70
CA SER A 161 -28.99 -26.71 11.68
C SER A 161 -30.03 -27.72 11.16
N GLN A 162 -29.59 -28.72 10.41
CA GLN A 162 -30.41 -29.83 9.92
C GLN A 162 -30.30 -31.11 10.79
N GLY A 163 -29.62 -31.02 11.95
CA GLY A 163 -29.46 -32.15 12.87
C GLY A 163 -28.27 -33.06 12.58
N PHE A 164 -27.44 -32.75 11.59
CA PHE A 164 -26.25 -33.53 11.23
C PHE A 164 -25.01 -33.01 11.97
N LEU A 165 -24.57 -33.73 13.03
CA LEU A 165 -23.41 -33.41 13.85
C LEU A 165 -22.19 -34.24 13.43
N LEU A 166 -21.67 -34.04 12.22
CA LEU A 166 -20.54 -34.81 11.69
C LEU A 166 -19.29 -34.71 12.57
N SER A 167 -19.02 -33.53 13.11
CA SER A 167 -17.85 -33.28 13.99
C SER A 167 -17.89 -34.07 15.33
N SER A 168 -19.02 -34.59 15.71
CA SER A 168 -19.12 -35.48 16.91
C SER A 168 -18.75 -36.92 16.61
N ILE A 169 -18.74 -37.34 15.35
CA ILE A 169 -18.52 -38.72 14.91
C ILE A 169 -17.18 -38.85 14.18
N LEU A 170 -16.81 -37.84 13.41
CA LEU A 170 -15.61 -37.84 12.60
C LEU A 170 -14.55 -36.91 13.18
N SER A 171 -13.30 -37.35 13.19
CA SER A 171 -12.17 -36.51 13.60
C SER A 171 -11.89 -35.36 12.63
N ASP A 172 -12.25 -35.55 11.35
CA ASP A 172 -12.20 -34.52 10.31
C ASP A 172 -13.45 -34.62 9.42
N SER A 173 -14.40 -33.71 9.62
CA SER A 173 -15.63 -33.63 8.82
C SER A 173 -15.36 -33.34 7.33
N PHE A 174 -14.20 -32.78 6.99
CA PHE A 174 -13.81 -32.45 5.60
C PHE A 174 -12.75 -33.41 5.03
N GLY A 175 -12.50 -34.52 5.72
CA GLY A 175 -11.72 -35.64 5.19
C GLY A 175 -12.52 -36.46 4.16
N ILE A 176 -11.89 -37.52 3.64
CA ILE A 176 -12.48 -38.34 2.56
C ILE A 176 -13.87 -38.84 2.95
N SER A 177 -14.02 -39.43 4.16
CA SER A 177 -15.30 -39.99 4.62
C SER A 177 -16.35 -38.89 4.86
N GLY A 178 -15.96 -37.76 5.44
CA GLY A 178 -16.88 -36.63 5.67
C GLY A 178 -17.39 -36.01 4.37
N LEU A 179 -16.53 -35.84 3.40
CA LEU A 179 -16.91 -35.35 2.08
C LEU A 179 -17.85 -36.35 1.36
N ALA A 180 -17.59 -37.65 1.45
CA ALA A 180 -18.47 -38.69 0.88
C ALA A 180 -19.89 -38.62 1.46
N ILE A 181 -19.99 -38.49 2.80
CA ILE A 181 -21.27 -38.33 3.49
C ILE A 181 -21.97 -37.04 3.05
N MET A 182 -21.26 -35.91 2.99
CA MET A 182 -21.83 -34.65 2.53
C MET A 182 -22.33 -34.73 1.09
N HIS A 183 -21.58 -35.39 0.20
CA HIS A 183 -22.02 -35.65 -1.17
C HIS A 183 -23.30 -36.46 -1.24
N GLN A 184 -23.40 -37.54 -0.43
CA GLN A 184 -24.60 -38.36 -0.37
C GLN A 184 -25.81 -37.56 0.13
N LEU A 185 -25.63 -36.78 1.19
CA LEU A 185 -26.68 -35.89 1.71
C LEU A 185 -27.20 -34.87 0.68
N VAL A 186 -26.31 -34.38 -0.20
CA VAL A 186 -26.73 -33.46 -1.27
C VAL A 186 -27.50 -34.19 -2.38
N GLN A 187 -27.13 -35.45 -2.69
CA GLN A 187 -27.78 -36.23 -3.74
C GLN A 187 -29.14 -36.77 -3.31
N ASP A 188 -29.27 -37.25 -2.09
CA ASP A 188 -30.49 -37.89 -1.61
C ASP A 188 -31.52 -36.89 -1.04
N GLY A 189 -31.12 -35.62 -0.92
CA GLY A 189 -31.90 -34.62 -0.19
C GLY A 189 -31.77 -34.75 1.31
N PHE A 190 -32.01 -33.65 2.05
CA PHE A 190 -31.96 -33.62 3.51
C PHE A 190 -33.10 -34.29 4.22
N MET A 191 -34.09 -34.82 3.48
CA MET A 191 -35.28 -35.46 4.03
C MET A 191 -35.66 -36.63 3.12
N THR A 192 -35.20 -37.81 3.42
CA THR A 192 -35.95 -39.03 3.11
C THR A 192 -36.77 -39.39 4.35
N GLU A 193 -38.08 -39.46 4.19
CA GLU A 193 -39.02 -39.97 5.21
C GLU A 193 -38.61 -41.34 5.70
#